data_ce9d6076559fe784ab7fc8f59e045bc9
#
_entry.id   ce9d6076559fe784ab7fc8f59e045bc9
#
_cell.length_a   1.000
_cell.length_b   1.000
_cell.length_c   1.000
_cell.angle_alpha   90.00
_cell.angle_beta   90.00
_cell.angle_gamma   90.00
#
_symmetry.space_group_name_H-M   'P 1'
#
loop_
_entity.id
_entity.type
_entity.pdbx_description
1 polymer ?
#
loop_
_entity_poly.entity_id
_entity_poly.type
_entity_poly.pdbx_seq_one_letter_code
_entity_poly.pdbx_strand_id
1 'polypeptide(L)'
;KKNILLILDEVQCGIGRSGDFFAFEKSKVKPDIVPIAKGIGGGFPIGAVLMNKKVASGMTAGTHGSTFGGNPLAMTVGNTVMDIISNKKFLKNVKSISKYFLSSLKEIQNKYPNIIKEIRGRGLLIGIQLKTDQTKFIKKLMDNNLLTIRAAENVVRVLPPLNVKKSEINLALKIIKKVCSELN
;
A
#
# COMPACT_ATOMS: atom_id res chain seq x y z
N LYS A 1 4.36 -33.52 -7.96
CA LYS A 1 4.50 -32.14 -7.46
C LYS A 1 5.54 -31.43 -8.31
N LYS A 2 5.17 -30.30 -8.92
CA LYS A 2 6.13 -29.47 -9.68
C LYS A 2 7.05 -28.76 -8.68
N ASN A 3 8.37 -28.76 -8.96
CA ASN A 3 9.35 -28.09 -8.10
C ASN A 3 9.47 -26.61 -8.50
N ILE A 4 8.41 -25.82 -8.23
CA ILE A 4 8.30 -24.42 -8.59
C ILE A 4 8.41 -23.58 -7.31
N LEU A 5 9.24 -22.53 -7.34
CA LEU A 5 9.34 -21.56 -6.25
C LEU A 5 8.21 -20.52 -6.36
N LEU A 6 7.62 -20.18 -5.23
CA LEU A 6 6.60 -19.14 -5.12
C LEU A 6 7.23 -17.85 -4.60
N ILE A 7 7.18 -16.81 -5.41
CA ILE A 7 7.62 -15.45 -5.06
C ILE A 7 6.38 -14.59 -4.88
N LEU A 8 6.23 -13.96 -3.70
CA LEU A 8 5.16 -13.00 -3.44
C LEU A 8 5.78 -11.60 -3.24
N ASP A 9 5.51 -10.71 -4.17
CA ASP A 9 5.99 -9.32 -4.13
C ASP A 9 5.19 -8.51 -3.08
N GLU A 10 5.86 -8.22 -1.95
CA GLU A 10 5.34 -7.41 -0.85
C GLU A 10 5.96 -6.00 -0.81
N VAL A 11 6.62 -5.57 -1.88
CA VAL A 11 7.30 -4.26 -1.98
C VAL A 11 6.35 -3.10 -1.71
N GLN A 12 5.08 -3.20 -2.11
CA GLN A 12 4.09 -2.15 -1.87
C GLN A 12 2.97 -2.59 -0.90
N CYS A 13 2.53 -3.84 -0.95
CA CYS A 13 1.39 -4.32 -0.17
C CYS A 13 1.77 -4.82 1.23
N GLY A 14 3.05 -5.12 1.46
CA GLY A 14 3.57 -5.54 2.75
C GLY A 14 3.75 -4.41 3.76
N ILE A 15 4.37 -4.78 4.87
CA ILE A 15 4.74 -3.87 5.97
C ILE A 15 3.53 -3.05 6.44
N GLY A 16 2.42 -3.75 6.72
CA GLY A 16 1.21 -3.16 7.30
C GLY A 16 0.26 -2.48 6.30
N ARG A 17 0.66 -2.25 5.05
CA ARG A 17 -0.14 -1.51 4.05
C ARG A 17 -1.50 -2.14 3.77
N SER A 18 -1.58 -3.46 3.72
CA SER A 18 -2.83 -4.22 3.55
C SER A 18 -3.65 -4.38 4.84
N GLY A 19 -3.15 -3.87 5.97
CA GLY A 19 -3.73 -4.04 7.31
C GLY A 19 -3.20 -5.27 8.06
N ASP A 20 -2.57 -6.21 7.39
CA ASP A 20 -1.78 -7.29 7.97
C ASP A 20 -0.29 -6.97 7.79
N PHE A 21 0.60 -7.61 8.54
CA PHE A 21 2.03 -7.34 8.43
C PHE A 21 2.52 -7.66 7.01
N PHE A 22 2.20 -8.86 6.51
CA PHE A 22 2.30 -9.23 5.10
C PHE A 22 0.90 -9.42 4.49
N ALA A 23 0.71 -9.01 3.26
CA ALA A 23 -0.56 -9.16 2.57
C ALA A 23 -0.94 -10.64 2.37
N PHE A 24 0.04 -11.54 2.21
CA PHE A 24 -0.20 -12.97 2.01
C PHE A 24 -0.70 -13.72 3.25
N GLU A 25 -0.57 -13.17 4.48
CA GLU A 25 -0.95 -13.88 5.72
C GLU A 25 -2.40 -14.39 5.69
N LYS A 26 -3.31 -13.68 5.02
CA LYS A 26 -4.71 -14.12 4.89
C LYS A 26 -4.92 -15.29 3.94
N SER A 27 -4.02 -15.49 2.98
CA SER A 27 -4.17 -16.55 1.97
C SER A 27 -3.76 -17.92 2.49
N LYS A 28 -3.13 -17.99 3.67
CA LYS A 28 -2.54 -19.20 4.25
C LYS A 28 -1.46 -19.85 3.35
N VAL A 29 -0.99 -19.12 2.36
CA VAL A 29 0.08 -19.57 1.45
C VAL A 29 1.41 -19.29 2.11
N LYS A 30 2.38 -20.21 1.97
CA LYS A 30 3.76 -20.02 2.42
C LYS A 30 4.64 -19.76 1.20
N PRO A 31 5.08 -18.51 0.97
CA PRO A 31 5.99 -18.19 -0.13
C PRO A 31 7.40 -18.75 0.15
N ASP A 32 8.15 -18.95 -0.92
CA ASP A 32 9.56 -19.30 -0.86
C ASP A 32 10.43 -18.04 -0.80
N ILE A 33 10.00 -16.95 -1.46
CA ILE A 33 10.71 -15.68 -1.54
C ILE A 33 9.70 -14.53 -1.37
N VAL A 34 10.08 -13.52 -0.57
CA VAL A 34 9.28 -12.30 -0.33
C VAL A 34 10.19 -11.07 -0.41
N PRO A 35 10.20 -10.35 -1.53
CA PRO A 35 10.81 -9.02 -1.58
C PRO A 35 9.96 -8.00 -0.83
N ILE A 36 10.61 -7.14 -0.05
CA ILE A 36 10.01 -6.04 0.72
C ILE A 36 10.82 -4.76 0.50
N ALA A 37 10.15 -3.61 0.51
CA ALA A 37 10.79 -2.30 0.43
C ALA A 37 9.84 -1.20 0.94
N LYS A 38 9.99 0.01 0.48
CA LYS A 38 9.11 1.18 0.74
C LYS A 38 8.76 1.33 2.22
N GLY A 39 7.68 0.68 2.67
CA GLY A 39 7.16 0.78 4.03
C GLY A 39 8.18 0.43 5.11
N ILE A 40 9.10 -0.52 4.86
CA ILE A 40 10.11 -0.93 5.85
C ILE A 40 11.09 0.19 6.22
N GLY A 41 11.29 1.15 5.31
CA GLY A 41 12.18 2.29 5.55
C GLY A 41 11.48 3.50 6.16
N GLY A 42 10.14 3.52 6.22
CA GLY A 42 9.40 4.68 6.74
C GLY A 42 9.70 6.00 6.01
N GLY A 43 10.26 5.95 4.80
CA GLY A 43 10.76 7.06 3.99
C GLY A 43 12.25 6.98 3.69
N PHE A 44 13.01 6.23 4.47
CA PHE A 44 14.42 5.94 4.16
C PHE A 44 14.51 4.84 3.09
N PRO A 45 15.44 4.92 2.12
CA PRO A 45 15.56 3.94 1.04
C PRO A 45 16.15 2.61 1.56
N ILE A 46 15.28 1.64 1.81
CA ILE A 46 15.62 0.28 2.20
C ILE A 46 14.81 -0.72 1.38
N GLY A 47 15.45 -1.82 1.02
CA GLY A 47 14.79 -3.02 0.51
C GLY A 47 15.44 -4.25 1.10
N ALA A 48 14.69 -5.34 1.20
CA ALA A 48 15.19 -6.63 1.64
C ALA A 48 14.47 -7.76 0.89
N VAL A 49 15.10 -8.91 0.84
CA VAL A 49 14.51 -10.14 0.30
C VAL A 49 14.54 -11.18 1.39
N LEU A 50 13.36 -11.65 1.77
CA LEU A 50 13.20 -12.76 2.70
C LEU A 50 13.09 -14.05 1.87
N MET A 51 13.71 -15.11 2.34
CA MET A 51 13.63 -16.41 1.69
C MET A 51 13.68 -17.56 2.68
N ASN A 52 13.08 -18.71 2.29
CA ASN A 52 13.18 -19.89 3.11
C ASN A 52 14.59 -20.52 3.03
N LYS A 53 14.90 -21.44 3.95
CA LYS A 53 16.23 -22.08 4.05
C LYS A 53 16.66 -22.78 2.76
N LYS A 54 15.72 -23.41 2.04
CA LYS A 54 16.01 -24.12 0.79
C LYS A 54 16.50 -23.16 -0.30
N VAL A 55 15.84 -22.00 -0.43
CA VAL A 55 16.24 -20.97 -1.40
C VAL A 55 17.54 -20.28 -0.94
N ALA A 56 17.66 -19.98 0.36
CA ALA A 56 18.83 -19.33 0.93
C ALA A 56 20.12 -20.13 0.72
N SER A 57 20.05 -21.47 0.62
CA SER A 57 21.24 -22.30 0.35
C SER A 57 21.84 -22.07 -1.04
N GLY A 58 21.11 -21.46 -1.97
CA GLY A 58 21.64 -21.00 -3.27
C GLY A 58 22.37 -19.66 -3.23
N MET A 59 22.27 -18.93 -2.10
CA MET A 59 22.93 -17.63 -1.91
C MET A 59 24.32 -17.85 -1.30
N THR A 60 25.29 -18.12 -2.15
CA THR A 60 26.68 -18.35 -1.74
C THR A 60 27.52 -17.08 -1.90
N ALA A 61 28.78 -17.10 -1.43
CA ALA A 61 29.68 -15.97 -1.61
C ALA A 61 29.80 -15.57 -3.08
N GLY A 62 29.66 -14.28 -3.37
CA GLY A 62 29.76 -13.71 -4.73
C GLY A 62 28.47 -13.78 -5.59
N THR A 63 27.38 -14.43 -5.12
CA THR A 63 26.12 -14.50 -5.88
C THR A 63 25.27 -13.23 -5.76
N HIS A 64 25.53 -12.40 -4.74
CA HIS A 64 24.86 -11.13 -4.50
C HIS A 64 25.84 -10.15 -3.85
N GLY A 65 25.68 -8.85 -4.18
CA GLY A 65 26.45 -7.79 -3.58
C GLY A 65 25.67 -6.48 -3.54
N SER A 66 25.94 -5.67 -2.51
CA SER A 66 25.39 -4.32 -2.38
C SER A 66 26.36 -3.45 -1.58
N THR A 67 26.79 -2.34 -2.17
CA THR A 67 27.73 -1.40 -1.53
C THR A 67 27.15 -0.83 -0.23
N PHE A 68 25.87 -0.50 -0.22
CA PHE A 68 25.19 0.10 0.95
C PHE A 68 24.28 -0.87 1.71
N GLY A 69 24.22 -2.14 1.29
CA GLY A 69 23.41 -3.15 1.96
C GLY A 69 23.87 -3.38 3.39
N GLY A 70 22.94 -3.44 4.34
CA GLY A 70 23.22 -3.67 5.75
C GLY A 70 23.88 -2.50 6.48
N ASN A 71 23.90 -1.29 5.91
CA ASN A 71 24.51 -0.16 6.61
C ASN A 71 23.76 0.14 7.94
N PRO A 72 24.49 0.57 9.00
CA PRO A 72 23.93 0.72 10.35
C PRO A 72 22.75 1.70 10.42
N LEU A 73 22.78 2.79 9.65
CA LEU A 73 21.69 3.78 9.63
C LEU A 73 20.40 3.16 9.07
N ALA A 74 20.47 2.51 7.92
CA ALA A 74 19.34 1.83 7.31
C ALA A 74 18.76 0.74 8.25
N MET A 75 19.62 -0.04 8.89
CA MET A 75 19.19 -1.10 9.82
C MET A 75 18.50 -0.52 11.05
N THR A 76 19.01 0.58 11.62
CA THR A 76 18.38 1.25 12.76
C THR A 76 17.00 1.79 12.40
N VAL A 77 16.88 2.46 11.25
CA VAL A 77 15.58 2.95 10.75
C VAL A 77 14.62 1.79 10.52
N GLY A 78 15.06 0.73 9.83
CA GLY A 78 14.25 -0.45 9.56
C GLY A 78 13.75 -1.12 10.85
N ASN A 79 14.60 -1.33 11.83
CA ASN A 79 14.23 -1.90 13.13
C ASN A 79 13.16 -1.03 13.83
N THR A 80 13.37 0.29 13.89
CA THR A 80 12.39 1.21 14.49
C THR A 80 11.02 1.11 13.81
N VAL A 81 10.99 1.07 12.48
CA VAL A 81 9.74 0.89 11.73
C VAL A 81 9.11 -0.47 12.02
N MET A 82 9.91 -1.53 12.09
CA MET A 82 9.44 -2.87 12.41
C MET A 82 8.79 -2.93 13.80
N ASP A 83 9.39 -2.32 14.81
CA ASP A 83 8.85 -2.26 16.18
C ASP A 83 7.48 -1.58 16.21
N ILE A 84 7.30 -0.49 15.44
CA ILE A 84 6.03 0.22 15.34
C ILE A 84 4.97 -0.62 14.61
N ILE A 85 5.32 -1.16 13.43
CA ILE A 85 4.33 -1.81 12.56
C ILE A 85 3.97 -3.22 13.04
N SER A 86 4.89 -3.94 13.70
CA SER A 86 4.60 -5.25 14.28
C SER A 86 3.62 -5.19 15.46
N ASN A 87 3.36 -3.99 15.99
CA ASN A 87 2.40 -3.80 17.08
C ASN A 87 0.97 -4.11 16.61
N LYS A 88 0.33 -5.09 17.25
CA LYS A 88 -1.04 -5.52 16.93
C LYS A 88 -2.07 -4.39 17.02
N LYS A 89 -1.90 -3.45 17.96
CA LYS A 89 -2.79 -2.29 18.12
C LYS A 89 -2.66 -1.34 16.91
N PHE A 90 -1.43 -1.13 16.41
CA PHE A 90 -1.18 -0.34 15.23
C PHE A 90 -1.88 -0.93 13.99
N LEU A 91 -1.67 -2.21 13.70
CA LEU A 91 -2.32 -2.90 12.57
C LEU A 91 -3.85 -2.94 12.70
N LYS A 92 -4.38 -3.10 13.93
CA LYS A 92 -5.83 -3.01 14.18
C LYS A 92 -6.38 -1.63 13.81
N ASN A 93 -5.64 -0.56 14.13
CA ASN A 93 -6.01 0.81 13.75
C ASN A 93 -6.01 0.97 12.21
N VAL A 94 -4.97 0.49 11.52
CA VAL A 94 -4.91 0.50 10.04
C VAL A 94 -6.14 -0.19 9.44
N LYS A 95 -6.53 -1.35 9.96
CA LYS A 95 -7.75 -2.08 9.51
C LYS A 95 -9.02 -1.27 9.75
N SER A 96 -9.15 -0.64 10.91
CA SER A 96 -10.33 0.16 11.28
C SER A 96 -10.49 1.38 10.38
N ILE A 97 -9.42 2.16 10.21
CA ILE A 97 -9.40 3.34 9.35
C ILE A 97 -9.64 2.96 7.88
N SER A 98 -9.03 1.88 7.43
CA SER A 98 -9.22 1.36 6.07
C SER A 98 -10.68 0.98 5.80
N LYS A 99 -11.33 0.27 6.74
CA LYS A 99 -12.75 -0.09 6.63
C LYS A 99 -13.63 1.16 6.52
N TYR A 100 -13.39 2.13 7.38
CA TYR A 100 -14.10 3.41 7.36
C TYR A 100 -13.92 4.13 6.01
N PHE A 101 -12.67 4.26 5.54
CA PHE A 101 -12.38 4.95 4.29
C PHE A 101 -13.02 4.28 3.07
N LEU A 102 -12.89 2.95 2.97
CA LEU A 102 -13.49 2.17 1.88
C LEU A 102 -15.02 2.26 1.87
N SER A 103 -15.67 2.19 3.03
CA SER A 103 -17.14 2.34 3.10
C SER A 103 -17.60 3.72 2.65
N SER A 104 -16.93 4.79 3.12
CA SER A 104 -17.26 6.16 2.73
C SER A 104 -16.98 6.45 1.23
N LEU A 105 -15.93 5.85 0.66
CA LEU A 105 -15.69 5.95 -0.79
C LEU A 105 -16.78 5.23 -1.60
N LYS A 106 -17.31 4.11 -1.12
CA LYS A 106 -18.45 3.43 -1.77
C LYS A 106 -19.73 4.26 -1.72
N GLU A 107 -19.97 5.00 -0.64
CA GLU A 107 -21.08 5.96 -0.58
C GLU A 107 -20.93 7.06 -1.64
N ILE A 108 -19.70 7.58 -1.85
CA ILE A 108 -19.41 8.54 -2.92
C ILE A 108 -19.62 7.91 -4.30
N GLN A 109 -19.15 6.67 -4.51
CA GLN A 109 -19.39 5.93 -5.75
C GLN A 109 -20.90 5.82 -6.06
N ASN A 110 -21.71 5.43 -5.08
CA ASN A 110 -23.15 5.28 -5.23
C ASN A 110 -23.83 6.62 -5.59
N LYS A 111 -23.29 7.74 -5.06
CA LYS A 111 -23.79 9.08 -5.35
C LYS A 111 -23.36 9.58 -6.74
N TYR A 112 -22.19 9.18 -7.23
CA TYR A 112 -21.62 9.62 -8.50
C TYR A 112 -21.26 8.43 -9.41
N PRO A 113 -22.26 7.62 -9.80
CA PRO A 113 -22.04 6.39 -10.57
C PRO A 113 -21.54 6.65 -12.01
N ASN A 114 -21.71 7.87 -12.53
CA ASN A 114 -21.18 8.27 -13.84
C ASN A 114 -19.70 8.66 -13.79
N ILE A 115 -19.15 8.96 -12.60
CA ILE A 115 -17.76 9.34 -12.39
C ILE A 115 -16.93 8.15 -11.93
N ILE A 116 -17.38 7.45 -10.89
CA ILE A 116 -16.66 6.33 -10.29
C ILE A 116 -17.27 5.01 -10.74
N LYS A 117 -16.47 4.18 -11.40
CA LYS A 117 -16.84 2.83 -11.84
C LYS A 117 -16.77 1.85 -10.68
N GLU A 118 -15.64 1.83 -9.95
CA GLU A 118 -15.38 0.86 -8.90
C GLU A 118 -14.48 1.43 -7.81
N ILE A 119 -14.74 1.03 -6.56
CA ILE A 119 -13.82 1.22 -5.43
C ILE A 119 -13.27 -0.15 -5.05
N ARG A 120 -11.96 -0.32 -5.17
CA ARG A 120 -11.26 -1.56 -4.84
C ARG A 120 -10.04 -1.29 -3.96
N GLY A 121 -9.62 -2.28 -3.20
CA GLY A 121 -8.42 -2.18 -2.37
C GLY A 121 -8.47 -3.05 -1.13
N ARG A 122 -7.34 -3.06 -0.43
CA ARG A 122 -7.17 -3.78 0.84
C ARG A 122 -6.27 -2.96 1.76
N GLY A 123 -6.69 -2.81 3.01
CA GLY A 123 -6.00 -1.90 3.91
C GLY A 123 -6.04 -0.47 3.36
N LEU A 124 -4.93 0.23 3.47
CA LEU A 124 -4.74 1.58 2.95
C LEU A 124 -4.05 1.60 1.57
N LEU A 125 -4.20 0.54 0.78
CA LEU A 125 -3.89 0.47 -0.64
C LEU A 125 -5.22 0.49 -1.39
N ILE A 126 -5.66 1.67 -1.85
CA ILE A 126 -6.99 1.91 -2.38
C ILE A 126 -6.91 2.39 -3.83
N GLY A 127 -7.80 1.87 -4.67
CA GLY A 127 -7.98 2.27 -6.05
C GLY A 127 -9.40 2.78 -6.29
N ILE A 128 -9.50 3.94 -6.92
CA ILE A 128 -10.75 4.53 -7.42
C ILE A 128 -10.71 4.40 -8.95
N GLN A 129 -11.42 3.42 -9.51
CA GLN A 129 -11.53 3.30 -10.96
C GLN A 129 -12.58 4.28 -11.49
N LEU A 130 -12.20 5.06 -12.50
CA LEU A 130 -13.04 6.09 -13.05
C LEU A 130 -13.69 5.66 -14.37
N LYS A 131 -14.83 6.26 -14.68
CA LYS A 131 -15.46 6.28 -16.01
C LYS A 131 -15.03 7.52 -16.81
N THR A 132 -14.59 8.56 -16.13
CA THR A 132 -14.12 9.83 -16.69
C THR A 132 -12.60 9.86 -16.85
N ASP A 133 -12.05 10.91 -17.43
CA ASP A 133 -10.59 11.07 -17.62
C ASP A 133 -9.84 11.15 -16.29
N GLN A 134 -8.93 10.22 -16.08
CA GLN A 134 -8.10 10.08 -14.88
C GLN A 134 -7.19 11.30 -14.68
N THR A 135 -6.63 11.85 -15.75
CA THR A 135 -5.68 12.95 -15.67
C THR A 135 -6.38 14.21 -15.15
N LYS A 136 -7.55 14.51 -15.70
CA LYS A 136 -8.38 15.64 -15.27
C LYS A 136 -8.82 15.48 -13.82
N PHE A 137 -9.21 14.26 -13.41
CA PHE A 137 -9.62 13.98 -12.04
C PHE A 137 -8.47 14.18 -11.06
N ILE A 138 -7.28 13.60 -11.33
CA ILE A 138 -6.08 13.76 -10.48
C ILE A 138 -5.66 15.23 -10.40
N LYS A 139 -5.67 15.96 -11.51
CA LYS A 139 -5.36 17.39 -11.51
C LYS A 139 -6.29 18.17 -10.58
N LYS A 140 -7.61 17.94 -10.67
CA LYS A 140 -8.58 18.59 -9.78
C LYS A 140 -8.39 18.22 -8.30
N LEU A 141 -8.01 16.99 -7.99
CA LEU A 141 -7.63 16.60 -6.63
C LEU A 141 -6.41 17.37 -6.14
N MET A 142 -5.38 17.49 -6.97
CA MET A 142 -4.15 18.22 -6.65
C MET A 142 -4.43 19.72 -6.47
N ASP A 143 -5.24 20.33 -7.33
CA ASP A 143 -5.68 21.74 -7.22
C ASP A 143 -6.46 22.01 -5.92
N ASN A 144 -7.04 20.97 -5.30
CA ASN A 144 -7.69 20.99 -4.00
C ASN A 144 -6.79 20.46 -2.85
N ASN A 145 -5.47 20.41 -3.04
CA ASN A 145 -4.47 19.95 -2.06
C ASN A 145 -4.59 18.48 -1.64
N LEU A 146 -5.09 17.61 -2.52
CA LEU A 146 -5.09 16.17 -2.31
C LEU A 146 -4.21 15.47 -3.36
N LEU A 147 -3.03 15.03 -2.94
CA LEU A 147 -2.10 14.30 -3.81
C LEU A 147 -2.55 12.85 -3.97
N THR A 148 -2.63 12.40 -5.20
CA THR A 148 -2.95 11.01 -5.57
C THR A 148 -2.08 10.58 -6.75
N ILE A 149 -2.05 9.29 -7.04
CA ILE A 149 -1.16 8.72 -8.06
C ILE A 149 -1.99 7.99 -9.13
N ARG A 150 -1.58 8.16 -10.38
CA ARG A 150 -2.11 7.38 -11.50
C ARG A 150 -1.75 5.89 -11.33
N ALA A 151 -2.69 5.01 -11.65
CA ALA A 151 -2.46 3.58 -11.84
C ALA A 151 -3.05 3.13 -13.18
N ALA A 152 -2.76 1.90 -13.60
CA ALA A 152 -3.33 1.31 -14.82
C ALA A 152 -4.87 1.24 -14.76
N GLU A 153 -5.50 0.98 -15.90
CA GLU A 153 -6.95 0.77 -16.02
C GLU A 153 -7.82 1.95 -15.57
N ASN A 154 -7.34 3.17 -15.78
CA ASN A 154 -8.05 4.41 -15.39
C ASN A 154 -8.32 4.50 -13.87
N VAL A 155 -7.37 4.00 -13.05
CA VAL A 155 -7.47 3.97 -11.59
C VAL A 155 -6.65 5.09 -10.96
N VAL A 156 -7.27 5.85 -10.08
CA VAL A 156 -6.60 6.77 -9.16
C VAL A 156 -6.24 6.00 -7.90
N ARG A 157 -4.94 5.92 -7.58
CA ARG A 157 -4.45 5.25 -6.39
C ARG A 157 -4.35 6.22 -5.22
N VAL A 158 -4.92 5.83 -4.09
CA VAL A 158 -4.93 6.59 -2.85
C VAL A 158 -4.15 5.81 -1.79
N LEU A 159 -3.08 6.40 -1.26
CA LEU A 159 -2.11 5.78 -0.35
C LEU A 159 -1.83 6.68 0.86
N PRO A 160 -2.77 6.85 1.78
CA PRO A 160 -2.51 7.66 2.97
C PRO A 160 -1.43 7.00 3.83
N PRO A 161 -0.71 7.74 4.70
CA PRO A 161 0.21 7.15 5.65
C PRO A 161 -0.52 6.19 6.60
N LEU A 162 0.19 5.17 7.13
CA LEU A 162 -0.43 4.13 7.97
C LEU A 162 -0.93 4.68 9.32
N ASN A 163 -0.40 5.81 9.77
CA ASN A 163 -0.80 6.53 10.99
C ASN A 163 -1.81 7.65 10.71
N VAL A 164 -2.43 7.68 9.52
CA VAL A 164 -3.45 8.67 9.13
C VAL A 164 -4.58 8.73 10.15
N LYS A 165 -5.02 9.95 10.49
CA LYS A 165 -6.13 10.19 11.41
C LYS A 165 -7.46 10.20 10.67
N LYS A 166 -8.55 9.90 11.39
CA LYS A 166 -9.91 9.94 10.82
C LYS A 166 -10.28 11.34 10.29
N SER A 167 -9.81 12.41 10.93
CA SER A 167 -10.01 13.79 10.48
C SER A 167 -9.39 14.04 9.09
N GLU A 168 -8.20 13.50 8.83
CA GLU A 168 -7.50 13.62 7.54
C GLU A 168 -8.22 12.83 6.45
N ILE A 169 -8.72 11.63 6.79
CA ILE A 169 -9.57 10.84 5.88
C ILE A 169 -10.86 11.61 5.54
N ASN A 170 -11.50 12.26 6.51
CA ASN A 170 -12.70 13.06 6.27
C ASN A 170 -12.42 14.25 5.34
N LEU A 171 -11.26 14.90 5.48
CA LEU A 171 -10.84 15.96 4.58
C LEU A 171 -10.66 15.44 3.15
N ALA A 172 -9.95 14.31 2.99
CA ALA A 172 -9.78 13.67 1.67
C ALA A 172 -11.12 13.29 1.04
N LEU A 173 -12.04 12.70 1.81
CA LEU A 173 -13.40 12.35 1.33
C LEU A 173 -14.19 13.59 0.89
N LYS A 174 -14.09 14.70 1.63
CA LYS A 174 -14.73 15.99 1.25
C LYS A 174 -14.19 16.49 -0.09
N ILE A 175 -12.88 16.43 -0.30
CA ILE A 175 -12.23 16.85 -1.55
C ILE A 175 -12.65 15.93 -2.70
N ILE A 176 -12.59 14.61 -2.53
CA ILE A 176 -13.01 13.64 -3.56
C ILE A 176 -14.46 13.86 -3.94
N LYS A 177 -15.36 14.05 -2.98
CA LYS A 177 -16.78 14.32 -3.21
C LYS A 177 -16.99 15.62 -3.98
N LYS A 178 -16.26 16.69 -3.64
CA LYS A 178 -16.29 17.97 -4.37
C LYS A 178 -15.90 17.78 -5.85
N VAL A 179 -14.77 17.10 -6.09
CA VAL A 179 -14.27 16.85 -7.46
C VAL A 179 -15.25 15.99 -8.25
N CYS A 180 -15.87 14.97 -7.63
CA CYS A 180 -16.92 14.20 -8.29
C CYS A 180 -18.12 15.08 -8.66
N SER A 181 -18.54 16.00 -7.80
CA SER A 181 -19.65 16.92 -8.07
C SER A 181 -19.35 17.92 -9.21
N GLU A 182 -18.09 18.33 -9.36
CA GLU A 182 -17.67 19.25 -10.42
C GLU A 182 -17.52 18.57 -11.79
N LEU A 183 -17.44 17.25 -11.81
CA LEU A 183 -17.25 16.46 -13.04
C LEU A 183 -18.50 15.68 -13.46
N ASN A 184 -19.54 15.69 -12.62
CA ASN A 184 -20.83 15.07 -12.91
C ASN A 184 -21.70 15.99 -13.73
#